data_a647b34858a2d3b70632dc2b7ec8a9bd
#
_entry.id   a647b34858a2d3b70632dc2b7ec8a9bd
#
_cell.length_a   1.000
_cell.length_b   1.000
_cell.length_c   1.000
_cell.angle_alpha   90.00
_cell.angle_beta   90.00
_cell.angle_gamma   90.00
#
_symmetry.space_group_name_H-M   'P 1'
#
loop_
_entity.id
_entity.type
_entity.pdbx_description
1 polymer ?
#
loop_
_entity_poly.entity_id
_entity_poly.type
_entity_poly.pdbx_seq_one_letter_code
_entity_poly.pdbx_strand_id
1 'polypeptide(L)'
;MLSDALIELAEAGHPVVAGSADLQYSNGLNKFAAAFPERYIQFGISEQNMVSAAAGLATTGQMPFVATFASFLGLLCCEQIRMDVAYSALPVRLIGHHTGISLGFYGTSHHATEDIGTMRSIAGLTIISPADGHQLKAAIKASVDWPVSYTH
;
A
#
# COMPACT_ATOMS: atom_id res chain seq x y z
N MET A 1 -13.56 -2.84 3.65
CA MET A 1 -13.30 -3.27 2.27
C MET A 1 -11.85 -3.68 2.03
N LEU A 2 -10.82 -2.87 2.34
CA LEU A 2 -9.42 -3.31 2.20
C LEU A 2 -9.16 -4.58 3.02
N SER A 3 -9.40 -4.57 4.33
CA SER A 3 -9.25 -5.78 5.17
C SER A 3 -10.01 -6.99 4.63
N ASP A 4 -11.24 -6.80 4.17
CA ASP A 4 -12.05 -7.94 3.70
C ASP A 4 -11.42 -8.59 2.46
N ALA A 5 -10.86 -7.78 1.54
CA ALA A 5 -10.15 -8.28 0.36
C ALA A 5 -8.87 -9.03 0.74
N LEU A 6 -8.10 -8.50 1.71
CA LEU A 6 -6.86 -9.14 2.18
C LEU A 6 -7.14 -10.44 2.95
N ILE A 7 -8.22 -10.49 3.75
CA ILE A 7 -8.66 -11.69 4.45
C ILE A 7 -9.01 -12.79 3.43
N GLU A 8 -9.82 -12.46 2.41
CA GLU A 8 -10.18 -13.41 1.36
C GLU A 8 -8.95 -13.96 0.61
N LEU A 9 -7.94 -13.13 0.35
CA LEU A 9 -6.69 -13.59 -0.26
C LEU A 9 -5.90 -14.51 0.68
N ALA A 10 -5.80 -14.15 1.96
CA ALA A 10 -5.09 -14.96 2.95
C ALA A 10 -5.77 -16.32 3.18
N GLU A 11 -7.11 -16.36 3.22
CA GLU A 11 -7.92 -17.59 3.31
C GLU A 11 -7.80 -18.45 2.04
N ALA A 12 -7.59 -17.82 0.88
CA ALA A 12 -7.32 -18.52 -0.38
C ALA A 12 -5.89 -19.10 -0.46
N GLY A 13 -5.06 -18.91 0.58
CA GLY A 13 -3.71 -19.45 0.67
C GLY A 13 -2.60 -18.56 0.15
N HIS A 14 -2.90 -17.30 -0.25
CA HIS A 14 -1.85 -16.36 -0.62
C HIS A 14 -1.03 -15.93 0.62
N PRO A 15 0.31 -15.74 0.48
CA PRO A 15 1.19 -15.37 1.59
C PRO A 15 1.10 -13.87 1.91
N VAL A 16 -0.12 -13.38 2.13
CA VAL A 16 -0.39 -11.97 2.40
C VAL A 16 0.18 -11.55 3.73
N VAL A 17 0.93 -10.46 3.74
CA VAL A 17 1.35 -9.71 4.92
C VAL A 17 0.86 -8.26 4.76
N ALA A 18 0.19 -7.72 5.76
CA ALA A 18 -0.27 -6.34 5.74
C ALA A 18 0.53 -5.48 6.72
N GLY A 19 0.71 -4.20 6.39
CA GLY A 19 1.42 -3.29 7.26
C GLY A 19 0.95 -1.84 7.16
N SER A 20 1.22 -1.07 8.21
CA SER A 20 0.88 0.35 8.28
C SER A 20 1.90 1.14 9.10
N ALA A 21 2.05 2.41 8.75
CA ALA A 21 2.83 3.39 9.50
C ALA A 21 1.92 4.15 10.48
N ASP A 22 1.54 3.49 11.58
CA ASP A 22 0.70 4.01 12.68
C ASP A 22 -0.71 4.47 12.27
N LEU A 23 -1.24 3.92 11.18
CA LEU A 23 -2.53 4.32 10.60
C LEU A 23 -3.50 3.13 10.43
N GLN A 24 -3.37 2.08 11.26
CA GLN A 24 -4.14 0.83 11.15
C GLN A 24 -5.65 1.04 10.96
N TYR A 25 -6.24 1.92 11.78
CA TYR A 25 -7.68 2.19 11.73
C TYR A 25 -8.06 3.05 10.50
N SER A 26 -7.30 4.09 10.23
CA SER A 26 -7.53 4.98 9.08
C SER A 26 -7.41 4.25 7.76
N ASN A 27 -6.49 3.29 7.66
CA ASN A 27 -6.30 2.44 6.48
C ASN A 27 -7.36 1.35 6.33
N GLY A 28 -8.17 1.13 7.37
CA GLY A 28 -9.13 0.03 7.39
C GLY A 28 -8.50 -1.36 7.50
N LEU A 29 -7.30 -1.48 8.11
CA LEU A 29 -6.57 -2.74 8.30
C LEU A 29 -6.89 -3.45 9.63
N ASN A 30 -7.74 -2.85 10.47
CA ASN A 30 -8.07 -3.36 11.80
C ASN A 30 -8.68 -4.77 11.79
N LYS A 31 -9.52 -5.10 10.81
CA LYS A 31 -10.10 -6.44 10.71
C LYS A 31 -9.05 -7.48 10.29
N PHE A 32 -8.16 -7.14 9.35
CA PHE A 32 -7.07 -8.03 8.94
C PHE A 32 -6.11 -8.30 10.10
N ALA A 33 -5.71 -7.25 10.82
CA ALA A 33 -4.85 -7.36 11.99
C ALA A 33 -5.46 -8.22 13.11
N ALA A 34 -6.79 -8.18 13.26
CA ALA A 34 -7.50 -9.03 14.23
C ALA A 34 -7.61 -10.49 13.77
N ALA A 35 -7.81 -10.74 12.45
CA ALA A 35 -7.95 -12.08 11.89
C ALA A 35 -6.60 -12.80 11.74
N PHE A 36 -5.54 -12.07 11.40
CA PHE A 36 -4.19 -12.59 11.15
C PHE A 36 -3.13 -11.74 11.87
N PRO A 37 -3.09 -11.72 13.21
CA PRO A 37 -2.18 -10.86 13.96
C PRO A 37 -0.70 -11.14 13.66
N GLU A 38 -0.34 -12.39 13.32
CA GLU A 38 1.01 -12.80 12.94
C GLU A 38 1.43 -12.34 11.53
N ARG A 39 0.47 -11.85 10.73
CA ARG A 39 0.69 -11.35 9.36
C ARG A 39 0.47 -9.85 9.26
N TYR A 40 0.28 -9.17 10.38
CA TYR A 40 0.14 -7.71 10.43
C TYR A 40 1.36 -7.09 11.11
N ILE A 41 1.95 -6.07 10.46
CA ILE A 41 3.13 -5.37 10.98
C ILE A 41 2.80 -3.89 11.18
N GLN A 42 3.01 -3.41 12.39
CA GLN A 42 2.96 -1.98 12.69
C GLN A 42 4.38 -1.42 12.67
N PHE A 43 4.64 -0.51 11.74
CA PHE A 43 5.98 0.08 11.54
C PHE A 43 6.21 1.36 12.37
N GLY A 44 5.19 1.86 13.09
CA GLY A 44 5.24 3.19 13.69
C GLY A 44 5.19 4.29 12.63
N ILE A 45 5.43 5.53 13.00
CA ILE A 45 5.46 6.68 12.07
C ILE A 45 6.77 6.65 11.29
N SER A 46 6.87 5.73 10.34
CA SER A 46 8.11 5.43 9.60
C SER A 46 7.80 4.85 8.22
N GLU A 47 7.20 5.63 7.36
CA GLU A 47 6.71 5.19 6.05
C GLU A 47 7.84 4.71 5.13
N GLN A 48 8.98 5.38 5.13
CA GLN A 48 10.14 4.99 4.33
C GLN A 48 10.65 3.60 4.76
N ASN A 49 10.79 3.38 6.07
CA ASN A 49 11.17 2.06 6.60
C ASN A 49 10.11 0.99 6.26
N MET A 50 8.83 1.33 6.33
CA MET A 50 7.73 0.43 5.94
C MET A 50 7.87 -0.05 4.50
N VAL A 51 8.16 0.85 3.56
CA VAL A 51 8.32 0.51 2.14
C VAL A 51 9.55 -0.36 1.91
N SER A 52 10.71 0.01 2.49
CA SER A 52 11.95 -0.79 2.36
C SER A 52 11.81 -2.17 3.01
N ALA A 53 11.17 -2.26 4.17
CA ALA A 53 10.92 -3.54 4.83
C ALA A 53 9.93 -4.41 4.02
N ALA A 54 8.90 -3.80 3.41
CA ALA A 54 7.99 -4.52 2.52
C ALA A 54 8.74 -5.09 1.30
N ALA A 55 9.67 -4.34 0.72
CA ALA A 55 10.53 -4.85 -0.34
C ALA A 55 11.35 -6.06 0.14
N GLY A 56 11.95 -5.98 1.33
CA GLY A 56 12.65 -7.11 1.95
C GLY A 56 11.73 -8.34 2.16
N LEU A 57 10.51 -8.15 2.66
CA LEU A 57 9.53 -9.24 2.80
C LEU A 57 9.18 -9.89 1.46
N ALA A 58 9.04 -9.09 0.40
CA ALA A 58 8.75 -9.63 -0.93
C ALA A 58 9.87 -10.56 -1.44
N THR A 59 11.14 -10.32 -1.09
CA THR A 59 12.25 -11.21 -1.46
C THR A 59 12.17 -12.58 -0.79
N THR A 60 11.41 -12.72 0.29
CA THR A 60 11.21 -13.99 1.00
C THR A 60 9.98 -14.78 0.52
N GLY A 61 9.34 -14.31 -0.56
CA GLY A 61 8.13 -14.95 -1.10
C GLY A 61 6.84 -14.50 -0.43
N GLN A 62 6.89 -13.53 0.48
CA GLN A 62 5.70 -12.92 1.04
C GLN A 62 5.04 -11.97 0.05
N MET A 63 3.75 -11.71 0.24
CA MET A 63 2.97 -10.77 -0.56
C MET A 63 2.59 -9.55 0.29
N PRO A 64 3.48 -8.54 0.41
CA PRO A 64 3.21 -7.40 1.27
C PRO A 64 2.22 -6.41 0.65
N PHE A 65 1.25 -6.01 1.47
CA PHE A 65 0.32 -4.89 1.26
C PHE A 65 0.57 -3.85 2.34
N VAL A 66 1.17 -2.72 2.00
CA VAL A 66 1.47 -1.67 2.97
C VAL A 66 0.70 -0.40 2.65
N ALA A 67 0.14 0.22 3.69
CA ALA A 67 -0.81 1.32 3.55
C ALA A 67 -0.45 2.51 4.43
N THR A 68 -0.51 3.70 3.84
CA THR A 68 -0.39 4.99 4.52
C THR A 68 -1.11 6.08 3.72
N PHE A 69 -1.06 7.33 4.15
CA PHE A 69 -1.58 8.47 3.38
C PHE A 69 -0.89 8.58 2.01
N ALA A 70 -1.67 8.85 0.98
CA ALA A 70 -1.15 8.97 -0.39
C ALA A 70 -0.09 10.08 -0.52
N SER A 71 -0.22 11.19 0.22
CA SER A 71 0.78 12.25 0.27
C SER A 71 2.14 11.76 0.79
N PHE A 72 2.15 10.93 1.83
CA PHE A 72 3.39 10.39 2.40
C PHE A 72 3.97 9.30 1.51
N LEU A 73 3.11 8.41 1.02
CA LEU A 73 3.55 7.34 0.13
C LEU A 73 4.14 7.89 -1.18
N GLY A 74 3.41 8.81 -1.83
CA GLY A 74 3.79 9.34 -3.13
C GLY A 74 5.00 10.29 -3.12
N LEU A 75 5.21 11.03 -2.04
CA LEU A 75 6.28 12.02 -1.96
C LEU A 75 7.40 11.59 -1.02
N LEU A 76 7.09 11.30 0.24
CA LEU A 76 8.10 10.96 1.24
C LEU A 76 8.82 9.64 0.93
N CYS A 77 8.11 8.64 0.37
CA CYS A 77 8.66 7.32 0.06
C CYS A 77 9.09 7.15 -1.39
N CYS A 78 9.11 8.22 -2.19
CA CYS A 78 9.40 8.15 -3.63
C CYS A 78 10.71 7.38 -3.93
N GLU A 79 11.78 7.64 -3.18
CA GLU A 79 13.08 6.98 -3.39
C GLU A 79 13.03 5.50 -3.05
N GLN A 80 12.41 5.12 -1.92
CA GLN A 80 12.25 3.71 -1.54
C GLN A 80 11.40 2.95 -2.55
N ILE A 81 10.32 3.57 -3.03
CA ILE A 81 9.48 2.97 -4.07
C ILE A 81 10.29 2.79 -5.35
N ARG A 82 11.06 3.79 -5.76
CA ARG A 82 11.88 3.75 -6.97
C ARG A 82 12.97 2.68 -6.90
N MET A 83 13.75 2.66 -5.82
CA MET A 83 14.94 1.82 -5.72
C MET A 83 14.65 0.43 -5.16
N ASP A 84 13.91 0.36 -4.04
CA ASP A 84 13.74 -0.92 -3.36
C ASP A 84 12.64 -1.76 -4.01
N VAL A 85 11.59 -1.12 -4.54
CA VAL A 85 10.43 -1.81 -5.11
C VAL A 85 10.50 -1.89 -6.63
N ALA A 86 10.46 -0.75 -7.33
CA ALA A 86 10.30 -0.72 -8.77
C ALA A 86 11.56 -1.18 -9.53
N TYR A 87 12.74 -0.65 -9.18
CA TYR A 87 14.02 -1.04 -9.79
C TYR A 87 14.31 -2.53 -9.58
N SER A 88 13.99 -3.05 -8.40
CA SER A 88 14.17 -4.46 -8.04
C SER A 88 13.04 -5.35 -8.54
N ALA A 89 12.01 -4.78 -9.19
CA ALA A 89 10.82 -5.47 -9.70
C ALA A 89 10.14 -6.38 -8.66
N LEU A 90 10.06 -5.93 -7.39
CA LEU A 90 9.52 -6.71 -6.29
C LEU A 90 7.99 -6.55 -6.18
N PRO A 91 7.25 -7.65 -5.90
CA PRO A 91 5.79 -7.65 -5.85
C PRO A 91 5.23 -7.05 -4.56
N VAL A 92 5.49 -5.77 -4.33
CA VAL A 92 4.96 -4.98 -3.21
C VAL A 92 3.70 -4.25 -3.65
N ARG A 93 2.62 -4.31 -2.84
CA ARG A 93 1.39 -3.57 -3.08
C ARG A 93 1.35 -2.37 -2.13
N LEU A 94 1.43 -1.20 -2.72
CA LEU A 94 1.46 0.08 -2.03
C LEU A 94 0.07 0.71 -2.06
N ILE A 95 -0.53 0.94 -0.90
CA ILE A 95 -1.90 1.47 -0.78
C ILE A 95 -1.84 2.90 -0.26
N GLY A 96 -2.07 3.86 -1.16
CA GLY A 96 -2.21 5.27 -0.81
C GLY A 96 -3.68 5.61 -0.55
N HIS A 97 -4.03 6.04 0.65
CA HIS A 97 -5.40 6.44 0.96
C HIS A 97 -5.50 7.94 1.29
N HIS A 98 -6.72 8.46 1.40
CA HIS A 98 -6.98 9.89 1.61
C HIS A 98 -6.33 10.76 0.52
N THR A 99 -6.70 10.48 -0.71
CA THR A 99 -6.16 11.10 -1.92
C THR A 99 -6.72 12.51 -2.16
N GLY A 100 -6.04 13.28 -3.00
CA GLY A 100 -6.45 14.63 -3.32
C GLY A 100 -6.53 15.53 -2.08
N ILE A 101 -7.63 16.23 -1.90
CA ILE A 101 -7.89 17.16 -0.79
C ILE A 101 -8.82 16.58 0.27
N SER A 102 -9.01 15.25 0.31
CA SER A 102 -9.97 14.60 1.21
C SER A 102 -9.68 14.82 2.70
N LEU A 103 -8.44 15.08 3.09
CA LEU A 103 -8.03 15.49 4.44
C LEU A 103 -7.98 17.01 4.60
N GLY A 104 -9.04 17.72 4.21
CA GLY A 104 -9.07 19.18 4.19
C GLY A 104 -8.67 19.85 5.49
N PHE A 105 -9.06 19.30 6.65
CA PHE A 105 -8.78 19.89 7.97
C PHE A 105 -7.30 19.79 8.41
N TYR A 106 -6.50 18.89 7.83
CA TYR A 106 -5.06 18.83 8.07
C TYR A 106 -4.25 19.79 7.18
N GLY A 107 -4.88 20.34 6.13
CA GLY A 107 -4.24 21.27 5.21
C GLY A 107 -3.25 20.61 4.25
N THR A 108 -2.43 21.43 3.61
CA THR A 108 -1.56 21.04 2.49
C THR A 108 -0.53 19.95 2.83
N SER A 109 -0.14 19.81 4.09
CA SER A 109 0.80 18.76 4.53
C SER A 109 0.28 17.36 4.32
N HIS A 110 -1.04 17.17 4.19
CA HIS A 110 -1.70 15.88 4.02
C HIS A 110 -2.45 15.75 2.69
N HIS A 111 -2.52 16.82 1.89
CA HIS A 111 -3.11 16.76 0.56
C HIS A 111 -2.21 15.97 -0.39
N ALA A 112 -2.80 15.10 -1.20
CA ALA A 112 -2.11 14.27 -2.18
C ALA A 112 -2.53 14.69 -3.60
N THR A 113 -2.01 15.82 -4.06
CA THR A 113 -2.30 16.36 -5.39
C THR A 113 -1.22 16.04 -6.41
N GLU A 114 -0.02 15.68 -5.95
CA GLU A 114 1.16 15.43 -6.78
C GLU A 114 1.53 13.94 -6.89
N ASP A 115 0.95 13.08 -6.06
CA ASP A 115 1.34 11.67 -5.88
C ASP A 115 1.27 10.85 -7.17
N ILE A 116 0.16 10.89 -7.91
CA ILE A 116 0.05 10.19 -9.21
C ILE A 116 1.08 10.76 -10.20
N GLY A 117 1.25 12.09 -10.24
CA GLY A 117 2.23 12.76 -11.11
C GLY A 117 3.65 12.26 -10.85
N THR A 118 4.02 12.12 -9.58
CA THR A 118 5.32 11.63 -9.15
C THR A 118 5.46 10.14 -9.44
N MET A 119 4.50 9.32 -9.01
CA MET A 119 4.56 7.87 -9.15
C MET A 119 4.57 7.39 -10.60
N ARG A 120 3.81 8.05 -11.50
CA ARG A 120 3.80 7.68 -12.93
C ARG A 120 5.14 7.89 -13.63
N SER A 121 6.06 8.65 -13.06
CA SER A 121 7.41 8.84 -13.60
C SER A 121 8.35 7.68 -13.31
N ILE A 122 7.98 6.78 -12.38
CA ILE A 122 8.78 5.62 -11.99
C ILE A 122 8.50 4.46 -12.95
N ALA A 123 9.54 4.04 -13.67
CA ALA A 123 9.43 2.94 -14.62
C ALA A 123 9.05 1.62 -13.91
N GLY A 124 8.18 0.83 -14.54
CA GLY A 124 7.75 -0.48 -14.04
C GLY A 124 6.64 -0.43 -12.98
N LEU A 125 6.26 0.74 -12.49
CA LEU A 125 5.19 0.89 -11.50
C LEU A 125 3.81 0.91 -12.19
N THR A 126 2.90 0.04 -11.76
CA THR A 126 1.50 0.06 -12.18
C THR A 126 0.68 0.89 -11.18
N ILE A 127 -0.06 1.88 -11.67
CA ILE A 127 -0.89 2.75 -10.84
C ILE A 127 -2.37 2.47 -11.12
N ILE A 128 -3.15 2.29 -10.06
CA ILE A 128 -4.60 2.07 -10.13
C ILE A 128 -5.29 3.06 -9.22
N SER A 129 -6.29 3.74 -9.73
CA SER A 129 -7.16 4.65 -8.98
C SER A 129 -8.60 4.14 -9.01
N PRO A 130 -9.01 3.30 -8.04
CA PRO A 130 -10.37 2.77 -7.98
C PRO A 130 -11.39 3.89 -7.73
N ALA A 131 -12.50 3.88 -8.45
CA ALA A 131 -13.57 4.86 -8.27
C ALA A 131 -14.41 4.62 -7.00
N ASP A 132 -14.44 3.38 -6.52
CA ASP A 132 -15.20 2.98 -5.33
C ASP A 132 -14.60 1.76 -4.63
N GLY A 133 -15.21 1.36 -3.51
CA GLY A 133 -14.73 0.22 -2.75
C GLY A 133 -14.90 -1.13 -3.45
N HIS A 134 -15.83 -1.28 -4.41
CA HIS A 134 -15.97 -2.51 -5.18
C HIS A 134 -14.82 -2.65 -6.18
N GLN A 135 -14.47 -1.55 -6.86
CA GLN A 135 -13.28 -1.52 -7.72
C GLN A 135 -11.99 -1.70 -6.93
N LEU A 136 -11.87 -1.10 -5.73
CA LEU A 136 -10.73 -1.35 -4.83
C LEU A 136 -10.58 -2.85 -4.54
N LYS A 137 -11.66 -3.51 -4.13
CA LYS A 137 -11.64 -4.94 -3.83
C LYS A 137 -11.24 -5.77 -5.05
N ALA A 138 -11.78 -5.44 -6.22
CA ALA A 138 -11.42 -6.11 -7.48
C ALA A 138 -9.95 -5.88 -7.85
N ALA A 139 -9.45 -4.65 -7.72
CA ALA A 139 -8.04 -4.31 -7.97
C ALA A 139 -7.09 -5.05 -7.04
N ILE A 140 -7.39 -5.11 -5.74
CA ILE A 140 -6.60 -5.87 -4.76
C ILE A 140 -6.52 -7.35 -5.16
N LYS A 141 -7.64 -7.97 -5.52
CA LYS A 141 -7.66 -9.38 -5.95
C LYS A 141 -6.88 -9.60 -7.25
N ALA A 142 -7.06 -8.72 -8.24
CA ALA A 142 -6.34 -8.83 -9.50
C ALA A 142 -4.83 -8.59 -9.35
N SER A 143 -4.42 -7.82 -8.34
CA SER A 143 -3.01 -7.45 -8.14
C SER A 143 -2.11 -8.62 -7.72
N VAL A 144 -2.67 -9.79 -7.36
CA VAL A 144 -1.86 -10.96 -6.96
C VAL A 144 -0.95 -11.45 -8.09
N ASP A 145 -1.37 -11.25 -9.32
CA ASP A 145 -0.62 -11.69 -10.52
C ASP A 145 0.29 -10.58 -11.08
N TRP A 146 0.34 -9.39 -10.45
CA TRP A 146 1.11 -8.26 -10.96
C TRP A 146 2.47 -8.14 -10.28
N PRO A 147 3.52 -7.81 -11.04
CA PRO A 147 4.87 -7.74 -10.49
C PRO A 147 5.07 -6.60 -9.50
N VAL A 148 4.55 -5.40 -9.77
CA VAL A 148 4.64 -4.22 -8.88
C VAL A 148 3.35 -3.41 -9.01
N SER A 149 2.77 -2.94 -7.92
CA SER A 149 1.55 -2.11 -7.97
C SER A 149 1.48 -1.03 -6.91
N TYR A 150 0.98 0.13 -7.31
CA TYR A 150 0.56 1.23 -6.46
C TYR A 150 -0.95 1.42 -6.64
N THR A 151 -1.71 1.39 -5.55
CA THR A 151 -3.16 1.64 -5.55
C THR A 151 -3.45 2.95 -4.84
N HIS A 152 -4.07 3.83 -5.56
CA HIS A 152 -4.38 5.21 -5.16
C HIS A 152 -5.83 5.36 -4.74
#